data_5404e7ef0f7317f448cd7e1b137d5083
#
_entry.id   5404e7ef0f7317f448cd7e1b137d5083
#
_cell.length_a   1.000
_cell.length_b   1.000
_cell.length_c   1.000
_cell.angle_alpha   90.00
_cell.angle_beta   90.00
_cell.angle_gamma   90.00
#
_symmetry.space_group_name_H-M   'P 1'
#
loop_
_entity.id
_entity.type
_entity.pdbx_description
1 polymer ?
#
loop_
_entity_poly.entity_id
_entity_poly.type
_entity_poly.pdbx_seq_one_letter_code
_entity_poly.pdbx_strand_id
1 'polypeptide(L)'
;MAITGTKRPSPRVSAPARVAGARENGLYVYPLDDAPWRELGRPGVKDKAVRRDSESGQYLGLIAFEPHSRSGLHQHLGTALSYFLAGSLADYQGSARAGMAGINLAGATHDAVTYTGALLAARLEGPVVGPEGVSVAHPIRGGAKAGRLVNPFPERWPDINIPVEPLQLVPTQFAGIGRRMIFDYAPTGDRRRFAALTIMPRAPAIEIAHQGLTDWFVLGGEVSVAGKRAESNSFVVIEPGARVAIASEYGCQLLCWAEAPGAGEAQGREAELYGF
;
A
#
# COMPACT_ATOMS: atom_id res chain seq x y z
N MET A 1 -16.93 44.11 18.92
CA MET A 1 -15.65 43.56 19.37
C MET A 1 -15.43 42.21 18.65
N ALA A 2 -14.59 42.21 17.62
CA ALA A 2 -14.30 40.99 16.86
C ALA A 2 -13.14 40.24 17.54
N ILE A 3 -13.38 39.00 17.97
CA ILE A 3 -12.36 38.13 18.54
C ILE A 3 -11.59 37.52 17.38
N THR A 4 -10.40 38.03 17.11
CA THR A 4 -9.46 37.46 16.16
C THR A 4 -8.89 36.17 16.73
N GLY A 5 -9.43 35.03 16.32
CA GLY A 5 -8.89 33.73 16.64
C GLY A 5 -7.53 33.51 15.95
N THR A 6 -6.48 33.54 16.72
CA THR A 6 -5.12 33.15 16.26
C THR A 6 -5.13 31.65 15.95
N LYS A 7 -5.03 31.31 14.65
CA LYS A 7 -4.74 29.94 14.21
C LYS A 7 -3.43 29.48 14.85
N ARG A 8 -3.50 28.52 15.76
CA ARG A 8 -2.29 27.81 16.23
C ARG A 8 -1.68 27.09 15.01
N PRO A 9 -0.38 27.27 14.72
CA PRO A 9 0.26 26.50 13.69
C PRO A 9 0.21 25.02 14.06
N SER A 10 -0.24 24.19 13.11
CA SER A 10 -0.18 22.74 13.25
C SER A 10 1.27 22.34 13.55
N PRO A 11 1.52 21.41 14.49
CA PRO A 11 2.88 20.98 14.77
C PRO A 11 3.48 20.44 13.47
N ARG A 12 4.58 21.01 13.02
CA ARG A 12 5.38 20.44 11.94
C ARG A 12 5.84 19.06 12.42
N VAL A 13 5.24 18.03 11.89
CA VAL A 13 5.73 16.67 12.10
C VAL A 13 7.07 16.63 11.38
N SER A 14 8.16 16.65 12.15
CA SER A 14 9.49 16.38 11.60
C SER A 14 9.43 15.09 10.81
N ALA A 15 10.01 15.12 9.61
CA ALA A 15 10.15 13.91 8.81
C ALA A 15 10.65 12.77 9.72
N PRO A 16 10.08 11.56 9.65
CA PRO A 16 10.53 10.46 10.46
C PRO A 16 12.05 10.36 10.31
N ALA A 17 12.76 10.13 11.43
CA ALA A 17 14.18 9.84 11.36
C ALA A 17 14.34 8.77 10.29
N ARG A 18 14.98 9.13 9.17
CA ARG A 18 15.17 8.23 8.05
C ARG A 18 15.81 6.98 8.60
N VAL A 19 15.07 5.89 8.68
CA VAL A 19 15.68 4.59 8.92
C VAL A 19 16.75 4.50 7.83
N ALA A 20 18.00 4.33 8.23
CA ALA A 20 19.16 4.52 7.36
C ALA A 20 19.16 3.47 6.25
N GLY A 21 18.34 3.68 5.23
CA GLY A 21 18.43 3.01 3.95
C GLY A 21 19.51 3.72 3.14
N ALA A 22 20.58 3.03 2.79
CA ALA A 22 21.61 3.63 1.97
C ALA A 22 21.00 4.06 0.63
N ARG A 23 21.09 5.34 0.31
CA ARG A 23 20.66 5.91 -0.97
C ARG A 23 21.74 5.57 -2.00
N GLU A 24 21.43 4.66 -2.89
CA GLU A 24 22.21 4.44 -4.10
C GLU A 24 21.24 4.37 -5.28
N ASN A 25 21.44 5.22 -6.28
CA ASN A 25 20.77 5.19 -7.57
C ASN A 25 19.23 5.13 -7.53
N GLY A 26 18.59 5.87 -6.62
CA GLY A 26 17.12 5.89 -6.51
C GLY A 26 16.50 4.63 -5.91
N LEU A 27 17.28 3.85 -5.14
CA LEU A 27 16.84 2.65 -4.45
C LEU A 27 17.03 2.77 -2.94
N TYR A 28 15.98 2.43 -2.18
CA TYR A 28 15.99 2.44 -0.72
C TYR A 28 15.42 1.13 -0.18
N VAL A 29 16.09 0.54 0.80
CA VAL A 29 15.59 -0.62 1.56
C VAL A 29 15.37 -0.19 3.00
N TYR A 30 14.16 -0.44 3.52
CA TYR A 30 13.73 -0.05 4.86
C TYR A 30 13.33 -1.30 5.65
N PRO A 31 14.23 -1.93 6.42
CA PRO A 31 13.85 -2.94 7.41
C PRO A 31 13.00 -2.27 8.49
N LEU A 32 11.87 -2.89 8.85
CA LEU A 32 10.93 -2.28 9.80
C LEU A 32 11.01 -2.86 11.21
N ASP A 33 11.78 -3.92 11.44
CA ASP A 33 11.80 -4.59 12.73
C ASP A 33 12.23 -3.65 13.85
N ASP A 34 13.32 -2.90 13.63
CA ASP A 34 13.86 -1.93 14.59
C ASP A 34 13.22 -0.54 14.49
N ALA A 35 12.35 -0.29 13.51
CA ALA A 35 11.70 1.00 13.38
C ALA A 35 10.69 1.21 14.52
N PRO A 36 10.70 2.37 15.21
CA PRO A 36 9.77 2.62 16.30
C PRO A 36 8.34 2.80 15.81
N TRP A 37 7.39 2.28 16.60
CA TRP A 37 5.99 2.62 16.43
C TRP A 37 5.73 4.05 16.86
N ARG A 38 4.82 4.71 16.15
CA ARG A 38 4.42 6.08 16.42
C ARG A 38 2.91 6.17 16.50
N GLU A 39 2.40 6.81 17.57
CA GLU A 39 0.97 7.06 17.74
C GLU A 39 0.43 8.04 16.69
N LEU A 40 -0.75 7.75 16.15
CA LEU A 40 -1.40 8.55 15.11
C LEU A 40 -2.43 9.57 15.65
N GLY A 41 -2.41 9.86 16.96
CA GLY A 41 -3.35 10.78 17.59
C GLY A 41 -4.77 10.22 17.72
N ARG A 42 -4.97 8.94 17.43
CA ARG A 42 -6.19 8.17 17.64
C ARG A 42 -5.88 7.03 18.59
N PRO A 43 -6.66 6.83 19.66
CA PRO A 43 -6.37 5.78 20.63
C PRO A 43 -6.26 4.41 19.98
N GLY A 44 -5.18 3.70 20.25
CA GLY A 44 -4.92 2.37 19.74
C GLY A 44 -4.57 2.29 18.25
N VAL A 45 -4.24 3.41 17.59
CA VAL A 45 -3.79 3.42 16.19
C VAL A 45 -2.39 3.99 16.09
N LYS A 46 -1.47 3.20 15.55
CA LYS A 46 -0.04 3.56 15.43
C LYS A 46 0.54 3.12 14.10
N ASP A 47 1.66 3.71 13.71
CA ASP A 47 2.31 3.39 12.44
C ASP A 47 3.85 3.27 12.51
N LYS A 48 4.40 2.65 11.46
CA LYS A 48 5.80 2.72 11.06
C LYS A 48 5.84 3.28 9.64
N ALA A 49 6.01 4.59 9.48
CA ALA A 49 5.99 5.22 8.18
C ALA A 49 7.37 5.20 7.52
N VAL A 50 7.44 4.69 6.28
CA VAL A 50 8.59 4.76 5.38
C VAL A 50 8.56 6.07 4.59
N ARG A 51 7.37 6.45 4.12
CA ARG A 51 7.13 7.73 3.44
C ARG A 51 5.89 8.38 4.03
N ARG A 52 6.00 9.66 4.30
CA ARG A 52 4.89 10.52 4.69
C ARG A 52 5.15 11.91 4.14
N ASP A 53 4.34 12.31 3.19
CA ASP A 53 4.37 13.63 2.59
C ASP A 53 3.15 14.42 3.09
N SER A 54 3.43 15.51 3.81
CA SER A 54 2.37 16.37 4.36
C SER A 54 1.71 17.27 3.31
N GLU A 55 2.35 17.49 2.17
CA GLU A 55 1.82 18.33 1.10
C GLU A 55 0.88 17.52 0.19
N SER A 56 1.33 16.39 -0.31
CA SER A 56 0.53 15.50 -1.16
C SER A 56 -0.39 14.56 -0.38
N GLY A 57 -0.13 14.36 0.91
CA GLY A 57 -0.82 13.37 1.74
C GLY A 57 -0.43 11.93 1.44
N GLN A 58 0.58 11.71 0.60
CA GLN A 58 1.05 10.37 0.29
C GLN A 58 1.66 9.69 1.52
N TYR A 59 1.39 8.40 1.64
CA TYR A 59 1.88 7.57 2.73
C TYR A 59 2.32 6.20 2.23
N LEU A 60 3.36 5.66 2.85
CA LEU A 60 3.79 4.27 2.73
C LEU A 60 4.27 3.79 4.09
N GLY A 61 3.79 2.64 4.56
CA GLY A 61 4.22 2.11 5.84
C GLY A 61 3.32 1.01 6.38
N LEU A 62 3.57 0.64 7.63
CA LEU A 62 2.68 -0.22 8.41
C LEU A 62 1.74 0.63 9.25
N ILE A 63 0.48 0.21 9.33
CA ILE A 63 -0.52 0.76 10.25
C ILE A 63 -0.99 -0.37 11.15
N ALA A 64 -0.94 -0.15 12.45
CA ALA A 64 -1.41 -1.10 13.45
C ALA A 64 -2.60 -0.53 14.21
N PHE A 65 -3.57 -1.38 14.44
CA PHE A 65 -4.75 -1.15 15.27
C PHE A 65 -4.71 -2.10 16.46
N GLU A 66 -4.81 -1.57 17.66
CA GLU A 66 -4.95 -2.40 18.85
C GLU A 66 -6.36 -3.02 18.93
N PRO A 67 -6.56 -4.11 19.68
CA PRO A 67 -7.88 -4.65 19.91
C PRO A 67 -8.84 -3.57 20.44
N HIS A 68 -10.12 -3.64 20.03
CA HIS A 68 -11.17 -2.70 20.40
C HIS A 68 -10.93 -1.23 20.01
N SER A 69 -10.16 -1.00 18.94
CA SER A 69 -9.90 0.32 18.39
C SER A 69 -10.68 0.59 17.11
N ARG A 70 -10.63 1.84 16.65
CA ARG A 70 -11.29 2.27 15.40
C ARG A 70 -10.47 3.37 14.70
N SER A 71 -10.61 3.44 13.40
CA SER A 71 -9.96 4.50 12.62
C SER A 71 -10.53 5.90 12.86
N GLY A 72 -11.78 5.98 13.33
CA GLY A 72 -12.57 7.19 13.31
C GLY A 72 -13.06 7.55 11.90
N LEU A 73 -14.15 8.32 11.85
CA LEU A 73 -14.73 8.78 10.59
C LEU A 73 -13.69 9.58 9.80
N HIS A 74 -13.46 9.18 8.54
CA HIS A 74 -12.54 9.88 7.66
C HIS A 74 -12.87 9.63 6.19
N GLN A 75 -12.34 10.49 5.31
CA GLN A 75 -12.45 10.35 3.87
C GLN A 75 -11.07 10.30 3.25
N HIS A 76 -10.88 9.39 2.30
CA HIS A 76 -9.71 9.31 1.46
C HIS A 76 -9.87 10.25 0.25
N LEU A 77 -8.99 11.25 0.10
CA LEU A 77 -8.98 12.12 -1.09
C LEU A 77 -8.18 11.53 -2.25
N GLY A 78 -7.30 10.57 -1.97
CA GLY A 78 -6.65 9.70 -2.95
C GLY A 78 -7.00 8.25 -2.69
N THR A 79 -6.63 7.35 -3.59
CA THR A 79 -6.84 5.91 -3.38
C THR A 79 -5.97 5.40 -2.22
N ALA A 80 -6.56 4.59 -1.36
CA ALA A 80 -5.84 3.84 -0.32
C ALA A 80 -5.79 2.37 -0.71
N LEU A 81 -4.59 1.82 -0.73
CA LEU A 81 -4.30 0.43 -1.06
C LEU A 81 -3.63 -0.20 0.16
N SER A 82 -4.25 -1.20 0.73
CA SER A 82 -3.74 -1.88 1.92
C SER A 82 -3.72 -3.39 1.74
N TYR A 83 -2.84 -4.05 2.47
CA TYR A 83 -2.84 -5.50 2.62
C TYR A 83 -2.80 -5.86 4.09
N PHE A 84 -3.69 -6.72 4.52
CA PHE A 84 -3.82 -7.15 5.91
C PHE A 84 -2.80 -8.24 6.22
N LEU A 85 -1.83 -7.92 7.06
CA LEU A 85 -0.80 -8.84 7.53
C LEU A 85 -1.29 -9.70 8.70
N ALA A 86 -2.13 -9.09 9.57
CA ALA A 86 -2.71 -9.78 10.74
C ALA A 86 -4.03 -9.13 11.14
N GLY A 87 -4.86 -9.89 11.87
CA GLY A 87 -6.11 -9.41 12.42
C GLY A 87 -7.18 -9.09 11.38
N SER A 88 -8.07 -8.16 11.72
CA SER A 88 -9.17 -7.75 10.83
C SER A 88 -9.68 -6.35 11.15
N LEU A 89 -10.18 -5.65 10.12
CA LEU A 89 -10.99 -4.44 10.24
C LEU A 89 -12.33 -4.67 9.55
N ALA A 90 -13.36 -4.07 10.08
CA ALA A 90 -14.70 -4.08 9.49
C ALA A 90 -15.20 -2.65 9.27
N ASP A 91 -15.75 -2.40 8.12
CA ASP A 91 -16.42 -1.15 7.76
C ASP A 91 -17.67 -1.43 6.90
N TYR A 92 -18.16 -0.43 6.16
CA TYR A 92 -19.34 -0.59 5.30
C TYR A 92 -19.15 -1.60 4.15
N GLN A 93 -17.90 -1.90 3.75
CA GLN A 93 -17.58 -2.89 2.71
C GLN A 93 -17.66 -4.33 3.25
N GLY A 94 -17.70 -4.46 4.56
CA GLY A 94 -17.61 -5.74 5.25
C GLY A 94 -16.31 -5.88 6.03
N SER A 95 -15.89 -7.10 6.29
CA SER A 95 -14.67 -7.38 7.05
C SER A 95 -13.52 -7.75 6.12
N ALA A 96 -12.41 -7.03 6.22
CA ALA A 96 -11.13 -7.42 5.66
C ALA A 96 -10.26 -8.04 6.76
N ARG A 97 -9.50 -9.08 6.42
CA ARG A 97 -8.67 -9.86 7.35
C ARG A 97 -7.32 -10.24 6.75
N ALA A 98 -6.45 -10.82 7.56
CA ALA A 98 -5.15 -11.31 7.10
C ALA A 98 -5.25 -12.08 5.77
N GLY A 99 -4.36 -11.77 4.82
CA GLY A 99 -4.35 -12.31 3.47
C GLY A 99 -5.27 -11.59 2.46
N MET A 100 -5.97 -10.54 2.90
CA MET A 100 -6.82 -9.72 2.01
C MET A 100 -6.17 -8.39 1.69
N ALA A 101 -6.47 -7.85 0.52
CA ALA A 101 -6.22 -6.46 0.18
C ALA A 101 -7.49 -5.63 0.32
N GLY A 102 -7.37 -4.44 0.91
CA GLY A 102 -8.43 -3.44 0.97
C GLY A 102 -8.14 -2.30 -0.01
N ILE A 103 -9.11 -1.94 -0.83
CA ILE A 103 -9.01 -0.87 -1.81
C ILE A 103 -10.12 0.12 -1.55
N ASN A 104 -9.73 1.32 -1.12
CA ASN A 104 -10.62 2.45 -0.93
C ASN A 104 -10.29 3.50 -1.98
N LEU A 105 -11.15 3.67 -2.97
CA LEU A 105 -10.94 4.63 -4.04
C LEU A 105 -11.09 6.07 -3.51
N ALA A 106 -10.54 7.03 -4.24
CA ALA A 106 -10.69 8.45 -3.92
C ALA A 106 -12.18 8.80 -3.67
N GLY A 107 -12.44 9.48 -2.56
CA GLY A 107 -13.79 9.78 -2.08
C GLY A 107 -14.40 8.74 -1.13
N ALA A 108 -13.75 7.60 -0.92
CA ALA A 108 -14.19 6.63 0.08
C ALA A 108 -14.24 7.25 1.47
N THR A 109 -15.38 7.13 2.13
CA THR A 109 -15.62 7.70 3.45
C THR A 109 -16.05 6.59 4.38
N HIS A 110 -15.30 6.36 5.43
CA HIS A 110 -15.57 5.25 6.34
C HIS A 110 -15.04 5.46 7.76
N ASP A 111 -15.43 4.54 8.63
CA ASP A 111 -14.94 4.37 9.98
C ASP A 111 -14.75 2.87 10.20
N ALA A 112 -13.53 2.42 10.10
CA ALA A 112 -13.21 1.02 10.28
C ALA A 112 -12.98 0.68 11.74
N VAL A 113 -13.52 -0.43 12.19
CA VAL A 113 -13.44 -0.91 13.57
C VAL A 113 -12.76 -2.28 13.62
N THR A 114 -12.08 -2.56 14.73
CA THR A 114 -11.54 -3.88 15.02
C THR A 114 -11.81 -4.29 16.44
N TYR A 115 -12.08 -5.59 16.63
CA TYR A 115 -12.19 -6.22 17.96
C TYR A 115 -10.93 -7.03 18.29
N THR A 116 -10.22 -7.50 17.29
CA THR A 116 -9.06 -8.38 17.45
C THR A 116 -7.72 -7.68 17.24
N GLY A 117 -7.75 -6.40 16.83
CA GLY A 117 -6.61 -5.71 16.31
C GLY A 117 -6.40 -5.99 14.80
N ALA A 118 -5.56 -5.19 14.18
CA ALA A 118 -5.16 -5.39 12.78
C ALA A 118 -3.77 -4.82 12.52
N LEU A 119 -3.06 -5.41 11.56
CA LEU A 119 -1.79 -4.91 11.03
C LEU A 119 -1.86 -4.89 9.52
N LEU A 120 -1.57 -3.73 8.93
CA LEU A 120 -1.65 -3.51 7.50
C LEU A 120 -0.34 -2.96 6.95
N ALA A 121 0.08 -3.46 5.78
CA ALA A 121 0.98 -2.74 4.90
C ALA A 121 0.12 -1.86 3.99
N ALA A 122 0.37 -0.54 3.97
CA ALA A 122 -0.51 0.42 3.33
C ALA A 122 0.25 1.45 2.50
N ARG A 123 -0.33 1.77 1.33
CA ARG A 123 0.02 2.93 0.51
C ARG A 123 -1.21 3.81 0.33
N LEU A 124 -1.07 5.09 0.67
CA LEU A 124 -2.08 6.11 0.40
C LEU A 124 -1.57 7.03 -0.70
N GLU A 125 -2.41 7.30 -1.68
CA GLU A 125 -2.06 8.13 -2.84
C GLU A 125 -2.48 9.59 -2.68
N GLY A 126 -3.08 9.92 -1.55
CA GLY A 126 -3.52 11.28 -1.22
C GLY A 126 -3.89 11.44 0.23
N PRO A 127 -4.32 12.65 0.61
CA PRO A 127 -4.64 12.97 1.99
C PRO A 127 -5.84 12.19 2.52
N VAL A 128 -5.84 12.02 3.83
CA VAL A 128 -6.99 11.55 4.60
C VAL A 128 -7.50 12.72 5.44
N VAL A 129 -8.76 13.06 5.29
CA VAL A 129 -9.40 14.17 6.02
C VAL A 129 -10.34 13.66 7.08
N GLY A 130 -10.37 14.36 8.22
CA GLY A 130 -11.26 14.07 9.34
C GLY A 130 -12.68 14.63 9.14
N PRO A 131 -13.57 14.52 10.17
CA PRO A 131 -14.99 14.86 10.06
C PRO A 131 -15.31 16.24 9.51
N GLU A 132 -14.49 17.26 9.81
CA GLU A 132 -14.68 18.63 9.31
C GLU A 132 -14.46 18.76 7.80
N GLY A 133 -13.63 17.87 7.23
CA GLY A 133 -13.34 17.83 5.78
C GLY A 133 -14.09 16.74 5.02
N VAL A 134 -14.91 15.94 5.73
CA VAL A 134 -15.65 14.84 5.11
C VAL A 134 -16.82 15.37 4.28
N SER A 135 -16.89 14.96 3.02
CA SER A 135 -18.05 15.30 2.17
C SER A 135 -19.31 14.60 2.65
N VAL A 136 -20.38 15.35 2.84
CA VAL A 136 -21.72 14.82 3.19
C VAL A 136 -22.36 14.02 2.05
N ALA A 137 -21.84 14.15 0.83
CA ALA A 137 -22.30 13.36 -0.29
C ALA A 137 -22.04 11.85 -0.12
N HIS A 138 -21.18 11.49 0.84
CA HIS A 138 -20.81 10.11 1.15
C HIS A 138 -21.11 9.78 2.62
N PRO A 139 -22.37 9.85 3.06
CA PRO A 139 -22.67 9.46 4.43
C PRO A 139 -22.28 8.01 4.60
N ILE A 140 -21.43 7.74 5.60
CA ILE A 140 -21.27 6.38 6.08
C ILE A 140 -22.64 5.94 6.52
N ARG A 141 -23.26 5.09 5.76
CA ARG A 141 -24.42 4.36 6.23
C ARG A 141 -23.90 3.29 7.18
N GLY A 142 -23.64 3.75 8.40
CA GLY A 142 -23.24 2.90 9.48
C GLY A 142 -24.25 1.78 9.67
N GLY A 143 -23.73 0.69 10.05
CA GLY A 143 -24.47 -0.50 10.35
C GLY A 143 -24.49 -1.41 9.14
N ALA A 144 -23.67 -2.39 9.25
CA ALA A 144 -23.67 -3.58 8.47
C ALA A 144 -25.10 -4.12 8.30
N LYS A 145 -25.78 -3.64 7.29
CA LYS A 145 -26.61 -4.55 6.54
C LYS A 145 -25.62 -5.34 5.71
N ALA A 146 -24.92 -6.22 6.44
CA ALA A 146 -24.03 -7.19 5.88
C ALA A 146 -24.64 -7.74 4.60
N GLY A 147 -23.91 -7.70 3.49
CA GLY A 147 -24.25 -8.42 2.28
C GLY A 147 -24.65 -7.61 1.06
N ARG A 148 -24.72 -6.29 1.11
CA ARG A 148 -24.88 -5.50 -0.11
C ARG A 148 -23.76 -4.45 -0.20
N LEU A 149 -22.79 -4.72 -1.04
CA LEU A 149 -21.95 -3.69 -1.65
C LEU A 149 -22.89 -2.79 -2.46
N VAL A 150 -23.45 -1.79 -1.81
CA VAL A 150 -24.17 -0.72 -2.49
C VAL A 150 -23.10 0.30 -2.83
N ASN A 151 -22.64 0.28 -4.08
CA ASN A 151 -21.85 1.40 -4.58
C ASN A 151 -22.73 2.66 -4.51
N PRO A 152 -22.48 3.62 -3.60
CA PRO A 152 -23.26 4.85 -3.52
C PRO A 152 -23.03 5.77 -4.72
N PHE A 153 -22.06 5.45 -5.55
CA PHE A 153 -21.66 6.17 -6.75
C PHE A 153 -21.59 5.18 -7.90
N PRO A 154 -22.70 4.91 -8.60
CA PRO A 154 -22.69 4.00 -9.72
C PRO A 154 -21.77 4.41 -10.86
N GLU A 155 -21.40 5.69 -10.94
CA GLU A 155 -20.46 6.25 -11.92
C GLU A 155 -18.99 6.01 -11.59
N ARG A 156 -18.65 5.59 -10.36
CA ARG A 156 -17.29 5.20 -9.99
C ARG A 156 -17.23 3.72 -9.62
N TRP A 157 -16.04 3.18 -9.68
CA TRP A 157 -15.78 1.82 -9.24
C TRP A 157 -16.02 1.68 -7.74
N PRO A 158 -16.58 0.55 -7.29
CA PRO A 158 -16.79 0.30 -5.88
C PRO A 158 -15.47 0.09 -5.15
N ASP A 159 -15.44 0.50 -3.89
CA ASP A 159 -14.40 0.06 -2.96
C ASP A 159 -14.54 -1.44 -2.73
N ILE A 160 -13.43 -2.15 -2.53
CA ILE A 160 -13.45 -3.62 -2.52
C ILE A 160 -12.42 -4.21 -1.54
N ASN A 161 -12.79 -5.32 -0.91
CA ASN A 161 -11.90 -6.19 -0.17
C ASN A 161 -11.66 -7.49 -0.96
N ILE A 162 -10.40 -7.78 -1.30
CA ILE A 162 -10.01 -8.86 -2.19
C ILE A 162 -9.19 -9.89 -1.43
N PRO A 163 -9.63 -11.17 -1.30
CA PRO A 163 -8.76 -12.25 -0.88
C PRO A 163 -7.66 -12.46 -1.93
N VAL A 164 -6.38 -12.33 -1.53
CA VAL A 164 -5.28 -12.32 -2.50
C VAL A 164 -4.82 -13.72 -2.88
N GLU A 165 -4.82 -14.65 -1.93
CA GLU A 165 -4.37 -16.01 -2.20
C GLU A 165 -5.18 -16.73 -3.30
N PRO A 166 -6.53 -16.62 -3.35
CA PRO A 166 -7.32 -17.24 -4.40
C PRO A 166 -7.17 -16.61 -5.79
N LEU A 167 -6.55 -15.42 -5.90
CA LEU A 167 -6.30 -14.81 -7.20
C LEU A 167 -5.38 -15.70 -8.03
N GLN A 168 -5.65 -15.76 -9.33
CA GLN A 168 -4.85 -16.55 -10.26
C GLN A 168 -3.39 -16.09 -10.25
N LEU A 169 -2.47 -17.00 -9.98
CA LEU A 169 -1.04 -16.79 -10.18
C LEU A 169 -0.74 -16.94 -11.67
N VAL A 170 -0.44 -15.83 -12.32
CA VAL A 170 -0.09 -15.79 -13.74
C VAL A 170 1.42 -15.73 -13.87
N PRO A 171 2.06 -16.65 -14.59
CA PRO A 171 3.48 -16.54 -14.93
C PRO A 171 3.75 -15.24 -15.68
N THR A 172 4.81 -14.55 -15.32
CA THR A 172 5.30 -13.42 -16.11
C THR A 172 6.18 -13.91 -17.26
N GLN A 173 6.61 -13.01 -18.12
CA GLN A 173 7.59 -13.34 -19.17
C GLN A 173 9.01 -13.56 -18.61
N PHE A 174 9.23 -13.25 -17.32
CA PHE A 174 10.48 -13.52 -16.63
C PHE A 174 10.42 -14.90 -15.98
N ALA A 175 11.39 -15.77 -16.30
CA ALA A 175 11.43 -17.12 -15.77
C ALA A 175 11.44 -17.13 -14.23
N GLY A 176 10.60 -17.96 -13.62
CA GLY A 176 10.51 -18.10 -12.17
C GLY A 176 9.81 -16.94 -11.45
N ILE A 177 9.17 -16.02 -12.17
CA ILE A 177 8.40 -14.94 -11.57
C ILE A 177 6.94 -15.04 -12.01
N GLY A 178 6.06 -15.12 -11.02
CA GLY A 178 4.62 -15.06 -11.19
C GLY A 178 4.01 -13.87 -10.48
N ARG A 179 2.80 -13.49 -10.87
CA ARG A 179 2.04 -12.40 -10.23
C ARG A 179 0.59 -12.77 -10.01
N ARG A 180 0.01 -12.19 -8.97
CA ARG A 180 -1.43 -12.05 -8.78
C ARG A 180 -1.77 -10.57 -8.92
N MET A 181 -2.56 -10.19 -9.92
CA MET A 181 -3.02 -8.81 -10.05
C MET A 181 -4.12 -8.58 -9.02
N ILE A 182 -3.88 -7.65 -8.08
CA ILE A 182 -4.84 -7.29 -7.03
C ILE A 182 -5.72 -6.16 -7.54
N PHE A 183 -5.12 -5.11 -8.08
CA PHE A 183 -5.85 -3.98 -8.62
C PHE A 183 -5.11 -3.39 -9.82
N ASP A 184 -5.82 -3.28 -10.95
CA ASP A 184 -5.30 -2.75 -12.19
C ASP A 184 -6.09 -1.49 -12.58
N TYR A 185 -5.40 -0.38 -12.69
CA TYR A 185 -5.99 0.89 -13.11
C TYR A 185 -6.15 1.02 -14.64
N ALA A 186 -5.63 0.08 -15.42
CA ALA A 186 -5.63 0.16 -16.89
C ALA A 186 -6.99 0.45 -17.51
N PRO A 187 -8.13 -0.10 -17.03
CA PRO A 187 -9.44 0.24 -17.55
C PRO A 187 -9.81 1.73 -17.46
N THR A 188 -9.11 2.50 -16.60
CA THR A 188 -9.29 3.95 -16.50
C THR A 188 -8.27 4.74 -17.33
N GLY A 189 -7.45 4.07 -18.14
CA GLY A 189 -6.35 4.69 -18.89
C GLY A 189 -5.11 5.00 -18.05
N ASP A 190 -5.06 4.54 -16.82
CA ASP A 190 -3.96 4.73 -15.87
C ASP A 190 -2.99 3.54 -15.93
N ARG A 191 -1.72 3.79 -15.69
CA ARG A 191 -0.68 2.74 -15.72
C ARG A 191 -0.36 2.12 -14.37
N ARG A 192 -0.98 2.63 -13.30
CA ARG A 192 -0.76 2.12 -11.93
C ARG A 192 -1.19 0.68 -11.77
N ARG A 193 -0.49 -0.05 -10.90
CA ARG A 193 -0.75 -1.47 -10.59
C ARG A 193 -0.56 -1.73 -9.11
N PHE A 194 -1.40 -2.59 -8.56
CA PHE A 194 -1.17 -3.24 -7.27
C PHE A 194 -1.22 -4.74 -7.48
N ALA A 195 -0.12 -5.41 -7.18
CA ALA A 195 0.03 -6.85 -7.43
C ALA A 195 0.77 -7.53 -6.28
N ALA A 196 0.59 -8.83 -6.15
CA ALA A 196 1.47 -9.69 -5.39
C ALA A 196 2.38 -10.45 -6.36
N LEU A 197 3.68 -10.38 -6.13
CA LEU A 197 4.69 -11.09 -6.91
C LEU A 197 5.19 -12.30 -6.13
N THR A 198 5.43 -13.39 -6.83
CA THR A 198 6.12 -14.56 -6.31
C THR A 198 7.39 -14.75 -7.15
N ILE A 199 8.55 -14.72 -6.51
CA ILE A 199 9.83 -15.05 -7.12
C ILE A 199 10.22 -16.42 -6.58
N MET A 200 10.40 -17.36 -7.49
CA MET A 200 10.78 -18.73 -7.14
C MET A 200 12.23 -18.79 -6.64
N PRO A 201 12.59 -19.77 -5.78
CA PRO A 201 13.98 -19.98 -5.40
C PRO A 201 14.88 -20.11 -6.63
N ARG A 202 15.99 -19.37 -6.61
CA ARG A 202 17.00 -19.39 -7.70
C ARG A 202 16.44 -19.00 -9.08
N ALA A 203 15.33 -18.23 -9.11
CA ALA A 203 14.91 -17.64 -10.37
C ALA A 203 16.08 -16.85 -11.00
N PRO A 204 16.24 -16.87 -12.32
CA PRO A 204 17.28 -16.07 -12.96
C PRO A 204 17.21 -14.61 -12.53
N ALA A 205 18.37 -14.01 -12.27
CA ALA A 205 18.42 -12.58 -11.97
C ALA A 205 17.92 -11.79 -13.20
N ILE A 206 17.10 -10.80 -12.94
CA ILE A 206 16.59 -9.92 -14.00
C ILE A 206 16.93 -8.48 -13.68
N GLU A 207 17.10 -7.66 -14.71
CA GLU A 207 17.24 -6.21 -14.57
C GLU A 207 15.98 -5.51 -15.06
N ILE A 208 15.40 -4.68 -14.21
CA ILE A 208 14.16 -3.97 -14.46
C ILE A 208 14.39 -2.46 -14.43
N ALA A 209 13.97 -1.77 -15.49
CA ALA A 209 13.88 -0.32 -15.54
C ALA A 209 12.50 0.12 -15.02
N HIS A 210 12.47 0.96 -14.01
CA HIS A 210 11.23 1.47 -13.41
C HIS A 210 10.88 2.84 -14.00
N GLN A 211 9.76 2.93 -14.72
CA GLN A 211 9.29 4.18 -15.31
C GLN A 211 8.53 5.06 -14.31
N GLY A 212 7.93 4.46 -13.31
CA GLY A 212 7.21 5.12 -12.23
C GLY A 212 7.74 4.72 -10.86
N LEU A 213 7.34 5.49 -9.83
CA LEU A 213 7.62 5.13 -8.45
C LEU A 213 7.07 3.74 -8.15
N THR A 214 7.92 2.89 -7.62
CA THR A 214 7.56 1.51 -7.27
C THR A 214 7.90 1.25 -5.80
N ASP A 215 6.92 0.79 -5.07
CA ASP A 215 7.05 0.41 -3.68
C ASP A 215 6.81 -1.10 -3.54
N TRP A 216 7.73 -1.81 -2.90
CA TRP A 216 7.55 -3.22 -2.56
C TRP A 216 7.48 -3.38 -1.05
N PHE A 217 6.72 -4.37 -0.61
CA PHE A 217 6.77 -4.89 0.76
C PHE A 217 7.06 -6.38 0.70
N VAL A 218 8.10 -6.83 1.37
CA VAL A 218 8.47 -8.25 1.42
C VAL A 218 7.58 -8.96 2.42
N LEU A 219 6.65 -9.77 1.91
CA LEU A 219 5.72 -10.57 2.72
C LEU A 219 6.39 -11.79 3.33
N GLY A 220 7.29 -12.42 2.59
CA GLY A 220 7.98 -13.61 3.01
C GLY A 220 9.19 -13.92 2.15
N GLY A 221 10.18 -14.56 2.73
CA GLY A 221 11.46 -14.83 2.08
C GLY A 221 12.37 -13.62 2.03
N GLU A 222 13.18 -13.53 0.99
CA GLU A 222 14.14 -12.45 0.79
C GLU A 222 14.31 -12.12 -0.70
N VAL A 223 14.65 -10.88 -0.99
CA VAL A 223 15.01 -10.44 -2.33
C VAL A 223 16.27 -9.57 -2.28
N SER A 224 17.18 -9.82 -3.19
CA SER A 224 18.31 -8.93 -3.48
C SER A 224 17.89 -7.94 -4.56
N VAL A 225 18.02 -6.65 -4.28
CA VAL A 225 17.70 -5.55 -5.19
C VAL A 225 18.95 -4.70 -5.36
N ALA A 226 19.54 -4.73 -6.55
CA ALA A 226 20.85 -4.13 -6.85
C ALA A 226 21.94 -4.48 -5.81
N GLY A 227 21.98 -5.76 -5.39
CA GLY A 227 22.93 -6.26 -4.40
C GLY A 227 22.56 -5.97 -2.94
N LYS A 228 21.51 -5.22 -2.66
CA LYS A 228 21.00 -4.99 -1.31
C LYS A 228 19.95 -6.04 -0.97
N ARG A 229 20.09 -6.69 0.18
CA ARG A 229 19.15 -7.68 0.66
C ARG A 229 17.98 -6.99 1.38
N ALA A 230 16.77 -7.34 0.98
CA ALA A 230 15.54 -7.03 1.69
C ALA A 230 14.88 -8.34 2.14
N GLU A 231 14.62 -8.46 3.43
CA GLU A 231 14.00 -9.61 4.06
C GLU A 231 12.52 -9.33 4.35
N SER A 232 11.79 -10.35 4.77
CA SER A 232 10.42 -10.20 5.27
C SER A 232 10.28 -9.01 6.21
N ASN A 233 9.15 -8.30 6.14
CA ASN A 233 8.89 -7.09 6.90
C ASN A 233 9.80 -5.89 6.52
N SER A 234 10.27 -5.85 5.28
CA SER A 234 11.00 -4.69 4.71
C SER A 234 10.20 -4.02 3.61
N PHE A 235 10.27 -2.71 3.54
CA PHE A 235 9.89 -1.98 2.32
C PHE A 235 11.11 -1.74 1.43
N VAL A 236 10.85 -1.76 0.13
CA VAL A 236 11.80 -1.33 -0.91
C VAL A 236 11.12 -0.24 -1.72
N VAL A 237 11.76 0.92 -1.83
CA VAL A 237 11.28 2.05 -2.62
C VAL A 237 12.22 2.26 -3.78
N ILE A 238 11.69 2.26 -5.00
CA ILE A 238 12.43 2.40 -6.25
C ILE A 238 11.90 3.64 -6.98
N GLU A 239 12.75 4.65 -7.13
CA GLU A 239 12.40 5.92 -7.78
C GLU A 239 12.23 5.76 -9.30
N PRO A 240 11.42 6.63 -9.95
CA PRO A 240 11.31 6.66 -11.40
C PRO A 240 12.67 6.82 -12.08
N GLY A 241 12.88 6.09 -13.17
CA GLY A 241 14.13 6.10 -13.92
C GLY A 241 15.22 5.16 -13.38
N ALA A 242 15.03 4.57 -12.20
CA ALA A 242 15.98 3.61 -11.67
C ALA A 242 15.93 2.30 -12.46
N ARG A 243 17.13 1.70 -12.66
CA ARG A 243 17.30 0.37 -13.24
C ARG A 243 17.93 -0.50 -12.18
N VAL A 244 17.26 -1.58 -11.81
CA VAL A 244 17.67 -2.43 -10.70
C VAL A 244 17.70 -3.90 -11.09
N ALA A 245 18.76 -4.58 -10.68
CA ALA A 245 18.85 -6.03 -10.76
C ALA A 245 18.13 -6.64 -9.55
N ILE A 246 17.28 -7.64 -9.78
CA ILE A 246 16.57 -8.39 -8.74
C ILE A 246 16.87 -9.87 -8.83
N ALA A 247 17.06 -10.50 -7.68
CA ALA A 247 17.29 -11.93 -7.54
C ALA A 247 16.80 -12.40 -6.18
N SER A 248 16.52 -13.69 -6.04
CA SER A 248 16.22 -14.32 -4.75
C SER A 248 16.83 -15.73 -4.72
N GLU A 249 17.62 -16.02 -3.70
CA GLU A 249 18.23 -17.35 -3.53
C GLU A 249 17.17 -18.36 -3.02
N TYR A 250 16.35 -17.94 -2.05
CA TYR A 250 15.41 -18.82 -1.37
C TYR A 250 13.96 -18.61 -1.81
N GLY A 251 13.72 -17.68 -2.71
CA GLY A 251 12.40 -17.26 -3.13
C GLY A 251 11.79 -16.22 -2.19
N CYS A 252 10.84 -15.45 -2.73
CA CYS A 252 10.12 -14.47 -1.94
C CYS A 252 8.71 -14.21 -2.48
N GLN A 253 7.90 -13.63 -1.62
CA GLN A 253 6.61 -13.02 -1.95
C GLN A 253 6.66 -11.54 -1.65
N LEU A 254 6.25 -10.72 -2.61
CA LEU A 254 6.25 -9.26 -2.52
C LEU A 254 4.84 -8.73 -2.78
N LEU A 255 4.45 -7.70 -2.03
CA LEU A 255 3.44 -6.75 -2.51
C LEU A 255 4.16 -5.71 -3.38
N CYS A 256 3.52 -5.30 -4.44
CA CYS A 256 4.06 -4.32 -5.38
C CYS A 256 3.00 -3.26 -5.69
N TRP A 257 3.28 -2.03 -5.33
CA TRP A 257 2.54 -0.85 -5.77
C TRP A 257 3.42 -0.10 -6.78
N ALA A 258 2.99 -0.05 -8.02
CA ALA A 258 3.75 0.59 -9.09
C ALA A 258 2.92 1.67 -9.79
N GLU A 259 3.49 2.83 -10.01
CA GLU A 259 2.87 3.91 -10.80
C GLU A 259 2.92 3.64 -12.30
N ALA A 260 3.84 2.78 -12.73
CA ALA A 260 3.90 2.24 -14.09
C ALA A 260 4.57 0.86 -14.06
N PRO A 261 4.28 -0.01 -15.03
CA PRO A 261 4.98 -1.28 -15.17
C PRO A 261 6.49 -1.07 -15.28
N GLY A 262 7.25 -1.95 -14.63
CA GLY A 262 8.69 -2.07 -14.87
C GLY A 262 8.95 -2.80 -16.19
N ALA A 263 9.96 -2.39 -16.93
CA ALA A 263 10.35 -3.02 -18.18
C ALA A 263 11.75 -3.65 -18.10
N GLY A 264 11.88 -4.85 -18.61
CA GLY A 264 13.15 -5.57 -18.65
C GLY A 264 13.23 -6.49 -19.85
N GLU A 265 14.39 -7.09 -20.04
CA GLU A 265 14.59 -8.06 -21.09
C GLU A 265 14.24 -9.47 -20.62
N ALA A 266 13.31 -10.12 -21.31
CA ALA A 266 12.91 -11.49 -21.05
C ALA A 266 12.98 -12.30 -22.34
N GLN A 267 13.81 -13.33 -22.36
CA GLN A 267 13.99 -14.20 -23.52
C GLN A 267 14.27 -13.42 -24.82
N GLY A 268 15.08 -12.35 -24.75
CA GLY A 268 15.42 -11.49 -25.88
C GLY A 268 14.30 -10.55 -26.35
N ARG A 269 13.28 -10.34 -25.52
CA ARG A 269 12.17 -9.41 -25.80
C ARG A 269 11.96 -8.46 -24.63
N GLU A 270 11.56 -7.23 -24.95
CA GLU A 270 11.04 -6.31 -23.94
C GLU A 270 9.78 -6.92 -23.29
N ALA A 271 9.75 -6.92 -21.98
CA ALA A 271 8.63 -7.45 -21.19
C ALA A 271 8.27 -6.54 -20.02
N GLU A 272 6.99 -6.43 -19.76
CA GLU A 272 6.48 -5.68 -18.61
C GLU A 272 6.32 -6.62 -17.40
N LEU A 273 6.98 -6.29 -16.28
CA LEU A 273 6.94 -7.13 -15.08
C LEU A 273 5.53 -7.22 -14.47
N TYR A 274 4.75 -6.14 -14.53
CA TYR A 274 3.41 -6.05 -13.94
C TYR A 274 2.30 -6.04 -14.99
N GLY A 275 2.64 -6.12 -16.27
CA GLY A 275 1.73 -6.23 -17.38
C GLY A 275 1.19 -7.66 -17.59
N PHE A 276 0.27 -7.83 -18.51
CA PHE A 276 -0.26 -9.13 -18.95
C PHE A 276 0.56 -9.69 -20.10
#